data_aa34914aa0ddf339da1d0e38f9968fdc
#
_entry.id   aa34914aa0ddf339da1d0e38f9968fdc
#
_cell.length_a   1.000
_cell.length_b   1.000
_cell.length_c   1.000
_cell.angle_alpha   90.00
_cell.angle_beta   90.00
_cell.angle_gamma   90.00
#
_symmetry.space_group_name_H-M   'P 1'
#
loop_
_entity.id
_entity.type
_entity.pdbx_description
1 polymer ?
#
loop_
_entity_poly.entity_id
_entity_poly.type
_entity_poly.pdbx_seq_one_letter_code
_entity_poly.pdbx_strand_id
1 'polypeptide(L)'
;MQKIYFVVVGKIKESFYREAVAEYAKRLSRFAKVEIKELPEGANPEAEADEILRACKGYTIALAVEGEKLSSEKLAKKMQTLADTGKDVSFVIGSSCGLSDRVKNAADYKLSFSDMTFPHQLMRVILAEQVYRAYMINAGSTYHK
;
A
#
# COMPACT_ATOMS: atom_id res chain seq x y z
N MET A 1 17.83 5.78 -0.87
CA MET A 1 16.40 6.01 -1.24
C MET A 1 15.55 4.91 -0.63
N GLN A 2 14.48 5.29 0.05
CA GLN A 2 13.56 4.34 0.67
C GLN A 2 12.93 3.45 -0.40
N LYS A 3 12.76 2.16 -0.09
CA LYS A 3 12.08 1.22 -0.97
C LYS A 3 10.64 1.07 -0.52
N ILE A 4 9.72 1.13 -1.48
CA ILE A 4 8.28 0.95 -1.26
C ILE A 4 7.82 -0.25 -2.07
N TYR A 5 7.24 -1.22 -1.38
CA TYR A 5 6.69 -2.42 -1.99
C TYR A 5 5.17 -2.37 -1.90
N PHE A 6 4.51 -2.53 -3.03
CA PHE A 6 3.06 -2.75 -3.05
C PHE A 6 2.84 -4.24 -3.28
N VAL A 7 2.46 -4.94 -2.22
CA VAL A 7 2.21 -6.38 -2.24
C VAL A 7 0.71 -6.57 -2.41
N VAL A 8 0.29 -7.01 -3.58
CA VAL A 8 -1.11 -7.03 -3.97
C VAL A 8 -1.49 -8.40 -4.52
N VAL A 9 -2.72 -8.84 -4.26
CA VAL A 9 -3.20 -10.15 -4.71
C VAL A 9 -4.05 -9.99 -5.95
N GLY A 10 -3.67 -10.74 -7.01
CA GLY A 10 -4.37 -10.74 -8.28
C GLY A 10 -3.83 -9.70 -9.26
N LYS A 11 -4.10 -9.91 -10.54
CA LYS A 11 -3.72 -8.99 -11.61
C LYS A 11 -4.83 -7.97 -11.84
N ILE A 12 -4.44 -6.75 -12.22
CA ILE A 12 -5.41 -5.75 -12.63
C ILE A 12 -5.95 -6.14 -14.01
N LYS A 13 -7.28 -6.22 -14.13
CA LYS A 13 -7.95 -6.60 -15.38
C LYS A 13 -8.27 -5.41 -16.26
N GLU A 14 -8.70 -4.29 -15.66
CA GLU A 14 -9.08 -3.08 -16.40
C GLU A 14 -7.85 -2.23 -16.72
N SER A 15 -7.72 -1.84 -18.01
CA SER A 15 -6.59 -1.03 -18.45
C SER A 15 -6.53 0.34 -17.77
N PHE A 16 -7.69 0.94 -17.45
CA PHE A 16 -7.71 2.24 -16.81
C PHE A 16 -7.13 2.21 -15.38
N TYR A 17 -7.33 1.12 -14.63
CA TYR A 17 -6.67 0.97 -13.33
C TYR A 17 -5.17 0.74 -13.49
N ARG A 18 -4.79 -0.07 -14.47
CA ARG A 18 -3.38 -0.37 -14.75
C ARG A 18 -2.60 0.89 -15.10
N GLU A 19 -3.22 1.73 -15.95
CA GLU A 19 -2.63 3.00 -16.36
C GLU A 19 -2.51 3.97 -15.18
N ALA A 20 -3.54 4.04 -14.33
CA ALA A 20 -3.53 4.91 -13.17
C ALA A 20 -2.46 4.50 -12.15
N VAL A 21 -2.34 3.19 -11.86
CA VAL A 21 -1.30 2.70 -10.96
C VAL A 21 0.09 3.00 -11.54
N ALA A 22 0.28 2.77 -12.83
CA ALA A 22 1.56 3.04 -13.49
C ALA A 22 1.94 4.52 -13.43
N GLU A 23 0.96 5.41 -13.57
CA GLU A 23 1.20 6.85 -13.48
C GLU A 23 1.68 7.26 -12.09
N TYR A 24 1.02 6.79 -11.03
CA TYR A 24 1.44 7.12 -9.67
C TYR A 24 2.74 6.44 -9.25
N ALA A 25 2.98 5.23 -9.72
CA ALA A 25 4.27 4.56 -9.51
C ALA A 25 5.41 5.37 -10.15
N LYS A 26 5.18 5.89 -11.36
CA LYS A 26 6.14 6.76 -12.04
C LYS A 26 6.43 8.03 -11.25
N ARG A 27 5.38 8.70 -10.76
CA ARG A 27 5.54 9.91 -9.93
C ARG A 27 6.31 9.60 -8.65
N LEU A 28 5.99 8.48 -8.01
CA LEU A 28 6.66 8.02 -6.80
C LEU A 28 8.14 7.73 -7.02
N SER A 29 8.53 7.29 -8.21
CA SER A 29 9.91 6.91 -8.51
C SER A 29 10.91 8.06 -8.36
N ARG A 30 10.42 9.30 -8.31
CA ARG A 30 11.25 10.48 -8.03
C ARG A 30 11.72 10.52 -6.57
N PHE A 31 11.01 9.87 -5.66
CA PHE A 31 11.24 9.93 -4.22
C PHE A 31 11.68 8.61 -3.61
N ALA A 32 11.31 7.49 -4.23
CA ALA A 32 11.51 6.17 -3.67
C ALA A 32 11.73 5.14 -4.78
N LYS A 33 12.29 4.00 -4.40
CA LYS A 33 12.34 2.85 -5.29
C LYS A 33 11.05 2.07 -5.10
N VAL A 34 10.25 1.96 -6.15
CA VAL A 34 8.92 1.36 -6.09
C VAL A 34 8.94 -0.01 -6.76
N GLU A 35 8.40 -1.01 -6.08
CA GLU A 35 8.22 -2.34 -6.62
C GLU A 35 6.78 -2.79 -6.36
N ILE A 36 6.10 -3.23 -7.41
CA ILE A 36 4.74 -3.77 -7.32
C ILE A 36 4.84 -5.28 -7.49
N LYS A 37 4.40 -6.01 -6.47
CA LYS A 37 4.40 -7.47 -6.48
C LYS A 37 2.96 -7.95 -6.58
N GLU A 38 2.55 -8.41 -7.76
CA GLU A 38 1.25 -9.01 -7.96
C GLU A 38 1.35 -10.51 -7.68
N LEU A 39 0.67 -10.95 -6.63
CA LEU A 39 0.67 -12.34 -6.22
C LEU A 39 -0.56 -13.06 -6.76
N PRO A 40 -0.47 -14.37 -7.05
CA PRO A 40 -1.62 -15.11 -7.56
C PRO A 40 -2.73 -15.21 -6.51
N GLU A 41 -3.98 -15.16 -6.97
CA GLU A 41 -5.11 -15.42 -6.10
C GLU A 41 -5.15 -16.88 -5.70
N GLY A 42 -5.41 -17.13 -4.41
CA GLY A 42 -5.68 -18.47 -3.91
C GLY A 42 -7.17 -18.73 -3.77
N ALA A 43 -7.51 -19.87 -3.19
CA ALA A 43 -8.91 -20.24 -2.96
C ALA A 43 -9.60 -19.34 -1.93
N ASN A 44 -8.83 -18.76 -1.01
CA ASN A 44 -9.33 -17.89 0.05
C ASN A 44 -8.15 -17.09 0.63
N PRO A 45 -8.42 -16.08 1.49
CA PRO A 45 -7.33 -15.27 2.07
C PRO A 45 -6.28 -16.06 2.84
N GLU A 46 -6.67 -17.13 3.52
CA GLU A 46 -5.71 -17.95 4.28
C GLU A 46 -4.74 -18.66 3.34
N ALA A 47 -5.22 -19.12 2.18
CA ALA A 47 -4.36 -19.78 1.19
C ALA A 47 -3.34 -18.82 0.58
N GLU A 48 -3.62 -17.52 0.61
CA GLU A 48 -2.75 -16.47 0.05
C GLU A 48 -1.69 -15.99 1.06
N ALA A 49 -1.87 -16.29 2.34
CA ALA A 49 -1.10 -15.69 3.42
C ALA A 49 0.41 -15.96 3.34
N ASP A 50 0.82 -17.19 3.02
CA ASP A 50 2.24 -17.54 2.98
C ASP A 50 3.01 -16.71 1.95
N GLU A 51 2.46 -16.55 0.75
CA GLU A 51 3.12 -15.78 -0.29
C GLU A 51 3.16 -14.31 0.05
N ILE A 52 2.08 -13.78 0.64
CA ILE A 52 2.05 -12.39 1.09
C ILE A 52 3.16 -12.15 2.12
N LEU A 53 3.25 -13.01 3.13
CA LEU A 53 4.24 -12.84 4.18
C LEU A 53 5.68 -12.94 3.65
N ARG A 54 5.92 -13.84 2.70
CA ARG A 54 7.24 -13.95 2.07
C ARG A 54 7.59 -12.73 1.22
N ALA A 55 6.60 -12.09 0.62
CA ALA A 55 6.82 -10.94 -0.26
C ALA A 55 7.07 -9.65 0.50
N CYS A 56 6.60 -9.54 1.75
CA CYS A 56 6.75 -8.33 2.55
C CYS A 56 8.19 -8.15 3.04
N LYS A 57 8.67 -6.91 2.94
CA LYS A 57 10.00 -6.52 3.41
C LYS A 57 9.90 -5.22 4.18
N GLY A 58 10.71 -5.08 5.21
CA GLY A 58 10.74 -3.89 6.04
C GLY A 58 9.49 -3.77 6.91
N TYR A 59 9.04 -2.55 7.11
CA TYR A 59 7.86 -2.26 7.91
C TYR A 59 6.60 -2.55 7.08
N THR A 60 5.72 -3.40 7.59
CA THR A 60 4.54 -3.85 6.85
C THR A 60 3.28 -3.12 7.32
N ILE A 61 2.61 -2.50 6.37
CA ILE A 61 1.32 -1.82 6.57
C ILE A 61 0.25 -2.61 5.80
N ALA A 62 -0.65 -3.25 6.52
CA ALA A 62 -1.76 -3.98 5.91
C ALA A 62 -2.98 -3.06 5.80
N LEU A 63 -3.60 -3.01 4.62
CA LEU A 63 -4.84 -2.27 4.43
C LEU A 63 -5.99 -3.12 4.93
N ALA A 64 -6.74 -2.58 5.89
CA ALA A 64 -7.85 -3.27 6.51
C ALA A 64 -8.88 -2.25 7.00
N VAL A 65 -10.17 -2.54 6.77
CA VAL A 65 -11.26 -1.63 7.15
C VAL A 65 -11.24 -1.34 8.66
N GLU A 66 -10.90 -2.34 9.46
CA GLU A 66 -10.81 -2.21 10.92
C GLU A 66 -9.51 -1.56 11.42
N GLY A 67 -8.64 -1.15 10.52
CA GLY A 67 -7.39 -0.48 10.88
C GLY A 67 -7.60 0.95 11.35
N GLU A 68 -6.49 1.61 11.69
CA GLU A 68 -6.52 3.01 12.10
C GLU A 68 -6.70 3.92 10.89
N LYS A 69 -7.57 4.91 11.02
CA LYS A 69 -7.77 5.92 9.99
C LYS A 69 -6.80 7.07 10.21
N LEU A 70 -6.07 7.44 9.17
CA LEU A 70 -5.13 8.56 9.21
C LEU A 70 -5.54 9.61 8.18
N SER A 71 -5.29 10.87 8.51
CA SER A 71 -5.31 11.92 7.50
C SER A 71 -4.10 11.76 6.57
N SER A 72 -4.14 12.41 5.42
CA SER A 72 -2.98 12.41 4.50
C SER A 72 -1.73 12.97 5.17
N GLU A 73 -1.90 14.01 6.00
CA GLU A 73 -0.80 14.62 6.75
C GLU A 73 -0.20 13.67 7.79
N LYS A 74 -1.05 12.92 8.47
CA LYS A 74 -0.56 11.92 9.46
C LYS A 74 0.15 10.75 8.77
N LEU A 75 -0.35 10.32 7.61
CA LEU A 75 0.34 9.31 6.82
C LEU A 75 1.72 9.83 6.38
N ALA A 76 1.77 11.07 5.91
CA ALA A 76 3.04 11.69 5.53
C ALA A 76 4.05 11.71 6.68
N LYS A 77 3.60 12.07 7.88
CA LYS A 77 4.45 12.08 9.08
C LYS A 77 4.97 10.68 9.41
N LYS A 78 4.09 9.68 9.32
CA LYS A 78 4.49 8.29 9.55
C LYS A 78 5.52 7.83 8.54
N MET A 79 5.33 8.15 7.26
CA MET A 79 6.28 7.80 6.21
C MET A 79 7.63 8.49 6.43
N GLN A 80 7.62 9.75 6.87
CA GLN A 80 8.86 10.46 7.18
C GLN A 80 9.62 9.80 8.32
N THR A 81 8.93 9.42 9.38
CA THR A 81 9.54 8.73 10.53
C THR A 81 10.17 7.40 10.09
N LEU A 82 9.48 6.65 9.23
CA LEU A 82 10.01 5.39 8.70
C LEU A 82 11.25 5.61 7.85
N ALA A 83 11.24 6.64 7.01
CA ALA A 83 12.41 7.00 6.20
C ALA A 83 13.59 7.43 7.08
N ASP A 84 13.33 8.26 8.10
CA ASP A 84 14.36 8.76 9.01
C ASP A 84 15.02 7.64 9.82
N THR A 85 14.28 6.57 10.09
CA THR A 85 14.82 5.40 10.79
C THR A 85 15.34 4.32 9.85
N GLY A 86 15.46 4.62 8.56
CA GLY A 86 16.05 3.74 7.57
C GLY A 86 15.20 2.53 7.20
N LYS A 87 13.89 2.59 7.39
CA LYS A 87 12.99 1.46 7.12
C LYS A 87 12.38 1.55 5.73
N ASP A 88 12.44 0.44 5.01
CA ASP A 88 11.64 0.22 3.81
C ASP A 88 10.22 -0.14 4.23
N VAL A 89 9.26 0.03 3.34
CA VAL A 89 7.84 -0.15 3.68
C VAL A 89 7.17 -1.07 2.65
N SER A 90 6.41 -2.04 3.15
CA SER A 90 5.53 -2.86 2.32
C SER A 90 4.08 -2.51 2.65
N PHE A 91 3.31 -2.15 1.63
CA PHE A 91 1.87 -1.98 1.75
C PHE A 91 1.18 -3.21 1.17
N VAL A 92 0.23 -3.77 1.90
CA VAL A 92 -0.43 -5.02 1.52
C VAL A 92 -1.91 -4.79 1.24
N ILE A 93 -2.35 -5.19 0.04
CA ILE A 93 -3.76 -5.18 -0.33
C ILE A 93 -4.14 -6.62 -0.71
N GLY A 94 -5.18 -7.16 -0.06
CA GLY A 94 -5.68 -8.49 -0.36
C GLY A 94 -6.52 -8.54 -1.62
N SER A 95 -7.06 -9.73 -1.90
CA SER A 95 -8.07 -9.93 -2.96
C SER A 95 -9.40 -9.33 -2.54
N SER A 96 -10.44 -9.53 -3.38
CA SER A 96 -11.79 -9.08 -3.06
C SER A 96 -12.34 -9.62 -1.74
N CYS A 97 -11.78 -10.73 -1.26
CA CYS A 97 -12.15 -11.33 0.03
C CYS A 97 -11.34 -10.78 1.21
N GLY A 98 -10.44 -9.83 0.97
CA GLY A 98 -9.61 -9.22 2.01
C GLY A 98 -8.36 -10.01 2.39
N LEU A 99 -7.84 -9.73 3.57
CA LEU A 99 -6.64 -10.37 4.11
C LEU A 99 -7.02 -11.32 5.24
N SER A 100 -6.25 -12.41 5.38
CA SER A 100 -6.41 -13.32 6.51
C SER A 100 -5.99 -12.65 7.81
N ASP A 101 -6.49 -13.16 8.94
CA ASP A 101 -6.07 -12.69 10.26
C ASP A 101 -4.57 -12.88 10.48
N ARG A 102 -4.01 -13.95 9.92
CA ARG A 102 -2.57 -14.22 10.05
C ARG A 102 -1.73 -13.11 9.43
N VAL A 103 -2.12 -12.61 8.26
CA VAL A 103 -1.43 -11.48 7.62
C VAL A 103 -1.62 -10.21 8.42
N LYS A 104 -2.86 -9.94 8.85
CA LYS A 104 -3.16 -8.73 9.64
C LYS A 104 -2.39 -8.71 10.95
N ASN A 105 -2.30 -9.86 11.63
CA ASN A 105 -1.61 -9.95 12.92
C ASN A 105 -0.09 -9.87 12.77
N ALA A 106 0.45 -10.30 11.63
CA ALA A 106 1.89 -10.23 11.35
C ALA A 106 2.32 -8.82 10.90
N ALA A 107 1.39 -7.99 10.43
CA ALA A 107 1.70 -6.63 9.98
C ALA A 107 2.11 -5.75 11.17
N ASP A 108 3.00 -4.81 10.90
CA ASP A 108 3.42 -3.83 11.92
C ASP A 108 2.34 -2.79 12.17
N TYR A 109 1.48 -2.57 11.19
CA TYR A 109 0.43 -1.56 11.28
C TYR A 109 -0.74 -1.92 10.36
N LYS A 110 -1.95 -1.64 10.81
CA LYS A 110 -3.16 -1.79 10.00
C LYS A 110 -3.73 -0.42 9.70
N LEU A 111 -3.85 -0.10 8.42
CA LEU A 111 -4.32 1.20 7.93
C LEU A 111 -5.68 1.05 7.29
N SER A 112 -6.64 1.89 7.68
CA SER A 112 -7.94 1.99 7.06
C SER A 112 -8.08 3.32 6.34
N PHE A 113 -8.49 3.29 5.07
CA PHE A 113 -8.81 4.51 4.34
C PHE A 113 -10.22 5.01 4.62
N SER A 114 -11.13 4.11 5.00
CA SER A 114 -12.52 4.45 5.24
C SER A 114 -13.26 3.27 5.86
N ASP A 115 -14.40 3.54 6.49
CA ASP A 115 -15.33 2.49 6.88
C ASP A 115 -16.04 1.89 5.65
N MET A 116 -16.00 2.59 4.52
CA MET A 116 -16.54 2.09 3.27
C MET A 116 -15.59 1.07 2.64
N THR A 117 -16.16 0.09 1.94
CA THR A 117 -15.39 -0.87 1.16
C THR A 117 -15.19 -0.33 -0.25
N PHE A 118 -13.97 -0.40 -0.74
CA PHE A 118 -13.63 -0.05 -2.12
C PHE A 118 -13.26 -1.30 -2.90
N PRO A 119 -13.51 -1.33 -4.22
CA PRO A 119 -12.97 -2.41 -5.05
C PRO A 119 -11.45 -2.51 -4.85
N HIS A 120 -10.93 -3.73 -4.67
CA HIS A 120 -9.51 -3.90 -4.34
C HIS A 120 -8.56 -3.36 -5.43
N GLN A 121 -8.98 -3.38 -6.70
CA GLN A 121 -8.15 -2.83 -7.77
C GLN A 121 -8.14 -1.30 -7.76
N LEU A 122 -9.28 -0.67 -7.46
CA LEU A 122 -9.34 0.78 -7.27
C LEU A 122 -8.50 1.19 -6.05
N MET A 123 -8.51 0.39 -5.00
CA MET A 123 -7.74 0.67 -3.79
C MET A 123 -6.24 0.79 -4.10
N ARG A 124 -5.72 0.04 -5.07
CA ARG A 124 -4.31 0.17 -5.48
C ARG A 124 -3.99 1.56 -6.00
N VAL A 125 -4.92 2.15 -6.76
CA VAL A 125 -4.77 3.50 -7.29
C VAL A 125 -4.80 4.50 -6.13
N ILE A 126 -5.79 4.37 -5.24
CA ILE A 126 -5.95 5.26 -4.09
C ILE A 126 -4.69 5.21 -3.19
N LEU A 127 -4.21 4.01 -2.91
CA LEU A 127 -3.01 3.83 -2.09
C LEU A 127 -1.79 4.48 -2.75
N ALA A 128 -1.55 4.21 -4.01
CA ALA A 128 -0.40 4.77 -4.73
C ALA A 128 -0.46 6.30 -4.74
N GLU A 129 -1.64 6.87 -4.94
CA GLU A 129 -1.83 8.32 -4.89
C GLU A 129 -1.53 8.87 -3.51
N GLN A 130 -2.03 8.22 -2.44
CA GLN A 130 -1.80 8.70 -1.07
C GLN A 130 -0.34 8.56 -0.64
N VAL A 131 0.36 7.53 -1.06
CA VAL A 131 1.79 7.39 -0.79
C VAL A 131 2.57 8.49 -1.52
N TYR A 132 2.23 8.74 -2.78
CA TYR A 132 2.81 9.85 -3.54
C TYR A 132 2.55 11.19 -2.84
N ARG A 133 1.30 11.42 -2.43
CA ARG A 133 0.90 12.62 -1.69
C ARG A 133 1.72 12.80 -0.42
N ALA A 134 1.97 11.71 0.31
CA ALA A 134 2.79 11.76 1.53
C ALA A 134 4.21 12.28 1.25
N TYR A 135 4.85 11.78 0.18
CA TYR A 135 6.16 12.29 -0.20
C TYR A 135 6.13 13.74 -0.64
N MET A 136 5.06 14.15 -1.33
CA MET A 136 4.91 15.54 -1.76
C MET A 136 4.72 16.47 -0.56
N ILE A 137 3.93 16.07 0.43
CA ILE A 137 3.76 16.83 1.67
C ILE A 137 5.12 16.98 2.37
N ASN A 138 5.87 15.90 2.49
CA ASN A 138 7.17 15.90 3.17
C ASN A 138 8.21 16.72 2.42
N ALA A 139 8.05 16.89 1.12
CA ALA A 139 8.92 17.75 0.31
C ALA A 139 8.50 19.23 0.34
N GLY A 140 7.46 19.59 1.10
CA GLY A 140 6.98 20.96 1.19
C GLY A 140 6.14 21.41 0.01
N SER A 141 5.61 20.49 -0.80
CA SER A 141 4.79 20.81 -1.96
C SER A 141 3.37 21.22 -1.56
N THR A 142 2.74 22.00 -2.44
CA THR A 142 1.33 22.40 -2.29
C THR A 142 0.37 21.42 -2.98
N TYR A 143 0.87 20.28 -3.46
CA TYR A 143 0.07 19.27 -4.17
C TYR A 143 -1.17 18.84 -3.37
N HIS A 144 -1.04 18.77 -2.06
CA HIS A 144 -2.07 18.22 -1.16
C HIS A 144 -3.24 19.18 -0.86
N LYS A 145 -3.30 20.31 -1.49
CA LYS A 145 -4.37 21.29 -1.27
C LYS A 145 -5.75 20.70 -1.48
#